data_f312bb196af5a139b39606754b25f946
#
_entry.id   f312bb196af5a139b39606754b25f946
#
_cell.length_a   1.000
_cell.length_b   1.000
_cell.length_c   1.000
_cell.angle_alpha   90.00
_cell.angle_beta   90.00
_cell.angle_gamma   90.00
#
_symmetry.space_group_name_H-M   'P 1'
#
loop_
_entity.id
_entity.type
_entity.pdbx_description
1 polymer ?
#
loop_
_entity_poly.entity_id
_entity_poly.type
_entity_poly.pdbx_seq_one_letter_code
_entity_poly.pdbx_strand_id
1 'polypeptide(L)'
;MPARVSENQTAFARKLRRDMTVAEAMLWRSLRASALDGLKFRRQVPIGRYVADFLCVEHRLVVELDGAPHDREEQRMHDAARDAWLREHGYRILRLSNDLVIGGGNIPLDAIRAAVAESEK
;
A
#
# COMPACT_ATOMS: atom_id res chain seq x y z
N MET A 1 -0.18 7.61 -28.41
CA MET A 1 0.34 6.23 -28.44
C MET A 1 0.17 5.59 -27.08
N PRO A 2 -0.52 4.44 -27.04
CA PRO A 2 -0.69 3.74 -25.76
C PRO A 2 0.62 3.39 -25.07
N ALA A 3 1.67 3.16 -25.86
CA ALA A 3 2.99 2.79 -25.34
C ALA A 3 3.59 3.85 -24.41
N ARG A 4 3.34 5.13 -24.67
CA ARG A 4 3.88 6.19 -23.82
C ARG A 4 3.26 6.22 -22.43
N VAL A 5 1.95 5.99 -22.37
CA VAL A 5 1.26 5.93 -21.08
C VAL A 5 1.75 4.74 -20.28
N SER A 6 1.90 3.58 -20.95
CA SER A 6 2.45 2.39 -20.32
C SER A 6 3.89 2.60 -19.86
N GLU A 7 4.71 3.27 -20.68
CA GLU A 7 6.10 3.56 -20.33
C GLU A 7 6.19 4.43 -19.08
N ASN A 8 5.35 5.45 -18.98
CA ASN A 8 5.35 6.33 -17.81
C ASN A 8 4.93 5.59 -16.55
N GLN A 9 3.91 4.76 -16.64
CA GLN A 9 3.47 3.93 -15.51
C GLN A 9 4.54 2.92 -15.14
N THR A 10 5.17 2.30 -16.12
CA THR A 10 6.24 1.34 -15.88
C THR A 10 7.46 1.99 -15.26
N ALA A 11 7.85 3.18 -15.76
CA ALA A 11 8.98 3.92 -15.22
C ALA A 11 8.71 4.34 -13.77
N PHE A 12 7.50 4.81 -13.48
CA PHE A 12 7.10 5.18 -12.13
C PHE A 12 7.14 3.97 -11.19
N ALA A 13 6.60 2.85 -11.62
CA ALA A 13 6.60 1.63 -10.83
C ALA A 13 8.02 1.10 -10.58
N ARG A 14 8.90 1.20 -11.60
CA ARG A 14 10.30 0.82 -11.43
C ARG A 14 11.02 1.71 -10.43
N LYS A 15 10.74 3.01 -10.49
CA LYS A 15 11.34 3.95 -9.55
C LYS A 15 10.90 3.62 -8.12
N LEU A 16 9.63 3.37 -7.91
CA LEU A 16 9.10 2.98 -6.60
C LEU A 16 9.78 1.71 -6.09
N ARG A 17 9.96 0.72 -6.96
CA ARG A 17 10.60 -0.54 -6.56
C ARG A 17 12.08 -0.36 -6.21
N ARG A 18 12.79 0.46 -6.98
CA ARG A 18 14.22 0.73 -6.72
C ARG A 18 14.41 1.55 -5.46
N ASP A 19 13.48 2.46 -5.21
CA ASP A 19 13.54 3.38 -4.09
C ASP A 19 12.78 2.86 -2.88
N MET A 20 12.64 1.53 -2.78
CA MET A 20 11.95 0.92 -1.65
C MET A 20 12.59 1.34 -0.35
N THR A 21 11.78 1.89 0.55
CA THR A 21 12.26 2.35 1.85
C THR A 21 12.55 1.16 2.76
N VAL A 22 13.27 1.43 3.86
CA VAL A 22 13.54 0.42 4.88
C VAL A 22 12.22 -0.15 5.42
N ALA A 23 11.25 0.72 5.69
CA ALA A 23 9.94 0.30 6.20
C ALA A 23 9.23 -0.62 5.21
N GLU A 24 9.23 -0.27 3.92
CA GLU A 24 8.62 -1.11 2.90
C GLU A 24 9.30 -2.47 2.81
N ALA A 25 10.63 -2.49 2.84
CA ALA A 25 11.39 -3.74 2.78
C ALA A 25 11.11 -4.61 4.00
N MET A 26 11.03 -4.02 5.19
CA MET A 26 10.74 -4.75 6.41
C MET A 26 9.34 -5.36 6.37
N LEU A 27 8.35 -4.55 5.98
CA LEU A 27 6.98 -5.04 5.92
C LEU A 27 6.82 -6.11 4.85
N TRP A 28 7.43 -5.91 3.68
CA TRP A 28 7.37 -6.90 2.60
C TRP A 28 7.95 -8.24 3.03
N ARG A 29 9.02 -8.22 3.79
CA ARG A 29 9.62 -9.46 4.31
C ARG A 29 8.63 -10.27 5.13
N SER A 30 7.74 -9.59 5.85
CA SER A 30 6.72 -10.24 6.67
C SER A 30 5.49 -10.67 5.86
N LEU A 31 5.26 -10.06 4.71
CA LEU A 31 4.06 -10.32 3.90
C LEU A 31 4.29 -11.25 2.72
N ARG A 32 5.51 -11.29 2.19
CA ARG A 32 5.82 -12.07 1.00
C ARG A 32 5.62 -13.57 1.24
N ALA A 33 5.37 -14.28 0.15
CA ALA A 33 5.24 -15.74 0.16
C ALA A 33 4.19 -16.25 1.14
N SER A 34 3.13 -15.48 1.34
CA SER A 34 2.01 -15.81 2.23
C SER A 34 2.44 -16.03 3.68
N ALA A 35 3.52 -15.35 4.10
CA ALA A 35 4.08 -15.52 5.43
C ALA A 35 3.14 -15.06 6.55
N LEU A 36 2.29 -14.06 6.28
CA LEU A 36 1.33 -13.60 7.28
C LEU A 36 0.02 -14.38 7.14
N ASP A 37 -0.16 -15.39 7.97
CA ASP A 37 -1.41 -16.15 8.09
C ASP A 37 -1.92 -16.73 6.75
N GLY A 38 -1.01 -16.99 5.81
CA GLY A 38 -1.39 -17.48 4.50
C GLY A 38 -1.98 -16.46 3.56
N LEU A 39 -2.03 -15.20 3.96
CA LEU A 39 -2.57 -14.11 3.13
C LEU A 39 -1.65 -13.81 1.97
N LYS A 40 -2.25 -13.56 0.81
CA LYS A 40 -1.49 -13.26 -0.40
C LYS A 40 -1.43 -11.76 -0.60
N PHE A 41 -0.24 -11.19 -0.41
CA PHE A 41 0.02 -9.78 -0.64
C PHE A 41 0.90 -9.60 -1.86
N ARG A 42 0.61 -8.55 -2.61
CA ARG A 42 1.45 -8.06 -3.69
C ARG A 42 1.94 -6.68 -3.32
N ARG A 43 3.11 -6.30 -3.82
CA ARG A 43 3.65 -4.97 -3.59
C ARG A 43 3.63 -4.15 -4.87
N GLN A 44 3.56 -2.84 -4.72
CA GLN A 44 3.63 -1.88 -5.83
C GLN A 44 2.64 -2.25 -6.94
N VAL A 45 1.37 -2.28 -6.57
CA VAL A 45 0.30 -2.75 -7.45
C VAL A 45 -0.41 -1.57 -8.09
N PRO A 46 -0.40 -1.48 -9.43
CA PRO A 46 -1.21 -0.45 -10.10
C PRO A 46 -2.70 -0.74 -9.92
N ILE A 47 -3.43 0.27 -9.49
CA ILE A 47 -4.89 0.22 -9.39
C ILE A 47 -5.42 1.49 -10.05
N GLY A 48 -5.92 1.35 -11.29
CA GLY A 48 -6.26 2.52 -12.09
C GLY A 48 -5.02 3.36 -12.34
N ARG A 49 -5.09 4.64 -12.01
CA ARG A 49 -3.96 5.56 -12.15
C ARG A 49 -3.05 5.59 -10.92
N TYR A 50 -3.40 4.85 -9.89
CA TYR A 50 -2.67 4.87 -8.62
C TYR A 50 -1.82 3.62 -8.47
N VAL A 51 -0.86 3.68 -7.54
CA VAL A 51 -0.05 2.52 -7.19
C VAL A 51 -0.20 2.29 -5.70
N ALA A 52 -0.63 1.10 -5.32
CA ALA A 52 -0.73 0.70 -3.92
C ALA A 52 0.61 0.13 -3.46
N ASP A 53 1.04 0.51 -2.26
CA ASP A 53 2.28 -0.05 -1.71
C ASP A 53 2.16 -1.57 -1.56
N PHE A 54 1.08 -2.02 -0.95
CA PHE A 54 0.77 -3.45 -0.80
C PHE A 54 -0.72 -3.66 -1.01
N LEU A 55 -1.08 -4.79 -1.58
CA LEU A 55 -2.47 -5.15 -1.82
C LEU A 55 -2.71 -6.62 -1.49
N CYS A 56 -3.69 -6.85 -0.64
CA CYS A 56 -4.27 -8.19 -0.46
C CYS A 56 -5.52 -8.25 -1.34
N VAL A 57 -5.41 -8.93 -2.48
CA VAL A 57 -6.48 -8.95 -3.48
C VAL A 57 -7.75 -9.59 -2.93
N GLU A 58 -7.60 -10.69 -2.23
CA GLU A 58 -8.71 -11.44 -1.67
C GLU A 58 -9.60 -10.59 -0.77
N HIS A 59 -9.00 -9.73 0.04
CA HIS A 59 -9.72 -8.88 0.97
C HIS A 59 -9.88 -7.44 0.49
N ARG A 60 -9.39 -7.14 -0.72
CA ARG A 60 -9.41 -5.80 -1.30
C ARG A 60 -8.85 -4.76 -0.34
N LEU A 61 -7.79 -5.16 0.36
CA LEU A 61 -7.16 -4.32 1.37
C LEU A 61 -5.85 -3.74 0.83
N VAL A 62 -5.81 -2.42 0.76
CA VAL A 62 -4.61 -1.65 0.41
C VAL A 62 -3.91 -1.27 1.71
N VAL A 63 -2.63 -1.59 1.82
CA VAL A 63 -1.81 -1.15 2.94
C VAL A 63 -0.81 -0.13 2.43
N GLU A 64 -0.84 1.04 3.02
CA GLU A 64 0.01 2.17 2.63
C GLU A 64 0.94 2.54 3.76
N LEU A 65 2.19 2.85 3.42
CA LEU A 65 3.17 3.34 4.38
C LEU A 65 3.29 4.86 4.27
N ASP A 66 3.17 5.52 5.40
CA ASP A 66 3.25 6.97 5.48
C ASP A 66 4.62 7.35 6.06
N GLY A 67 5.50 7.82 5.18
CA GLY A 67 6.90 8.05 5.55
C GLY A 67 7.26 9.49 5.85
N ALA A 68 6.48 10.44 5.40
CA ALA A 68 6.80 11.85 5.59
C ALA A 68 5.53 12.62 5.91
N PRO A 69 5.64 13.64 6.76
CA PRO A 69 4.50 14.52 7.00
C PRO A 69 4.16 15.24 5.70
N HIS A 70 2.93 15.07 5.25
CA HIS A 70 2.43 15.76 4.07
C HIS A 70 1.91 17.12 4.52
N ASP A 71 2.82 18.08 4.63
CA ASP A 71 2.48 19.42 5.09
C ASP A 71 1.82 20.28 4.03
N ARG A 72 1.89 19.84 2.77
CA ARG A 72 1.30 20.60 1.67
C ARG A 72 -0.18 20.25 1.51
N GLU A 73 -1.00 21.26 1.50
CA GLU A 73 -2.42 21.10 1.30
C GLU A 73 -2.75 20.37 0.00
N GLU A 74 -2.01 20.68 -1.07
CA GLU A 74 -2.17 20.01 -2.36
C GLU A 74 -1.99 18.50 -2.24
N GLN A 75 -0.98 18.08 -1.47
CA GLN A 75 -0.73 16.64 -1.26
C GLN A 75 -1.85 16.00 -0.49
N ARG A 76 -2.38 16.66 0.52
CA ARG A 76 -3.53 16.16 1.30
C ARG A 76 -4.76 16.01 0.43
N MET A 77 -5.01 16.99 -0.43
CA MET A 77 -6.16 16.94 -1.35
C MET A 77 -6.02 15.80 -2.35
N HIS A 78 -4.81 15.60 -2.87
CA HIS A 78 -4.53 14.52 -3.80
C HIS A 78 -4.75 13.16 -3.12
N ASP A 79 -4.26 13.01 -1.90
CA ASP A 79 -4.40 11.78 -1.14
C ASP A 79 -5.88 11.50 -0.81
N ALA A 80 -6.64 12.53 -0.47
CA ALA A 80 -8.07 12.40 -0.19
C ALA A 80 -8.84 11.95 -1.43
N ALA A 81 -8.53 12.52 -2.58
CA ALA A 81 -9.16 12.13 -3.84
C ALA A 81 -8.84 10.69 -4.22
N ARG A 82 -7.58 10.28 -4.02
CA ARG A 82 -7.13 8.93 -4.26
C ARG A 82 -7.85 7.94 -3.35
N ASP A 83 -7.94 8.25 -2.07
CA ASP A 83 -8.61 7.39 -1.10
C ASP A 83 -10.10 7.24 -1.42
N ALA A 84 -10.77 8.33 -1.78
CA ALA A 84 -12.17 8.29 -2.17
C ALA A 84 -12.37 7.41 -3.41
N TRP A 85 -11.51 7.57 -4.41
CA TRP A 85 -11.57 6.77 -5.62
C TRP A 85 -11.41 5.28 -5.31
N LEU A 86 -10.42 4.93 -4.49
CA LEU A 86 -10.17 3.54 -4.11
C LEU A 86 -11.37 2.96 -3.35
N ARG A 87 -11.93 3.71 -2.41
CA ARG A 87 -13.10 3.26 -1.64
C ARG A 87 -14.32 3.05 -2.53
N GLU A 88 -14.53 3.94 -3.49
CA GLU A 88 -15.62 3.82 -4.46
C GLU A 88 -15.49 2.54 -5.29
N HIS A 89 -14.25 2.08 -5.51
CA HIS A 89 -13.99 0.87 -6.27
C HIS A 89 -13.88 -0.37 -5.38
N GLY A 90 -14.31 -0.26 -4.14
CA GLY A 90 -14.44 -1.40 -3.24
C GLY A 90 -13.18 -1.75 -2.46
N TYR A 91 -12.18 -0.88 -2.45
CA TYR A 91 -10.96 -1.11 -1.68
C TYR A 91 -11.06 -0.46 -0.31
N ARG A 92 -10.45 -1.12 0.68
CA ARG A 92 -10.26 -0.54 2.00
C ARG A 92 -8.79 -0.17 2.14
N ILE A 93 -8.51 0.85 2.92
CA ILE A 93 -7.16 1.39 3.05
C ILE A 93 -6.74 1.36 4.51
N LEU A 94 -5.61 0.72 4.78
CA LEU A 94 -4.96 0.74 6.08
C LEU A 94 -3.64 1.50 5.93
N ARG A 95 -3.49 2.58 6.70
CA ARG A 95 -2.27 3.37 6.70
C ARG A 95 -1.45 3.08 7.93
N LEU A 96 -0.16 2.78 7.72
CA LEU A 96 0.78 2.52 8.78
C LEU A 96 1.94 3.51 8.66
N SER A 97 2.37 4.09 9.78
CA SER A 97 3.54 4.95 9.74
C SER A 97 4.81 4.12 9.55
N ASN A 98 5.81 4.71 8.91
CA ASN A 98 7.11 4.06 8.79
C ASN A 98 7.72 3.72 10.14
N ASP A 99 7.59 4.64 11.09
CA ASP A 99 8.12 4.44 12.44
C ASP A 99 7.48 3.22 13.12
N LEU A 100 6.19 3.04 12.93
CA LEU A 100 5.48 1.89 13.48
C LEU A 100 5.98 0.58 12.88
N VAL A 101 6.24 0.57 11.58
CA VAL A 101 6.75 -0.61 10.90
C VAL A 101 8.18 -0.93 11.36
N ILE A 102 9.03 0.09 11.50
CA ILE A 102 10.43 -0.11 11.86
C ILE A 102 10.58 -0.47 13.33
N GLY A 103 9.87 0.22 14.21
CA GLY A 103 10.06 0.08 15.66
C GLY A 103 8.89 -0.52 16.43
N GLY A 104 7.80 -0.86 15.77
CA GLY A 104 6.57 -1.30 16.43
C GLY A 104 6.42 -2.80 16.66
N GLY A 105 7.44 -3.58 16.41
CA GLY A 105 7.35 -5.03 16.61
C GLY A 105 6.25 -5.66 15.79
N ASN A 106 5.32 -6.35 16.44
CA ASN A 106 4.20 -7.02 15.79
C ASN A 106 2.98 -6.13 15.59
N ILE A 107 3.00 -4.89 16.07
CA ILE A 107 1.84 -4.00 15.99
C ILE A 107 1.35 -3.80 14.54
N PRO A 108 2.22 -3.55 13.56
CA PRO A 108 1.76 -3.40 12.17
C PRO A 108 1.08 -4.65 11.65
N LEU A 109 1.62 -5.82 11.94
CA LEU A 109 1.02 -7.09 11.47
C LEU A 109 -0.31 -7.36 12.14
N ASP A 110 -0.43 -7.03 13.42
CA ASP A 110 -1.71 -7.17 14.12
C ASP A 110 -2.76 -6.21 13.57
N ALA A 111 -2.36 -5.00 13.17
CA ALA A 111 -3.26 -4.05 12.52
C ALA A 111 -3.77 -4.60 11.19
N ILE A 112 -2.90 -5.24 10.41
CA ILE A 112 -3.29 -5.88 9.15
C ILE A 112 -4.26 -7.03 9.42
N ARG A 113 -3.97 -7.87 10.41
CA ARG A 113 -4.87 -8.97 10.80
C ARG A 113 -6.25 -8.45 11.20
N ALA A 114 -6.29 -7.39 11.97
CA ALA A 114 -7.57 -6.78 12.39
C ALA A 114 -8.35 -6.25 11.18
N ALA A 115 -7.68 -5.60 10.25
CA ALA A 115 -8.31 -5.09 9.02
C ALA A 115 -8.86 -6.23 8.16
N VAL A 116 -8.12 -7.32 8.05
CA VAL A 116 -8.56 -8.51 7.31
C VAL A 116 -9.79 -9.12 7.99
N ALA A 117 -9.78 -9.23 9.31
CA ALA A 117 -10.90 -9.78 10.06
C ALA A 117 -12.17 -8.96 9.86
N GLU A 118 -12.06 -7.65 9.77
CA GLU A 118 -13.20 -6.77 9.50
C GLU A 118 -13.83 -7.05 8.13
N SER A 119 -13.02 -7.43 7.14
CA SER A 119 -13.54 -7.70 5.80
C SER A 119 -14.34 -9.01 5.72
N GLU A 120 -14.16 -9.87 6.69
CA GLU A 120 -14.83 -11.17 6.72
C GLU A 120 -16.22 -11.11 7.38
N LYS A 121 -16.58 -9.97 7.91
CA LYS A 121 -17.91 -9.79 8.51
C LYS A 121 -18.97 -9.49 7.43
#